data_083526178c4b8b5dd184b8a49cc059ef
#
_entry.id   083526178c4b8b5dd184b8a49cc059ef
#
_cell.length_a   1.000
_cell.length_b   1.000
_cell.length_c   1.000
_cell.angle_alpha   90.00
_cell.angle_beta   90.00
_cell.angle_gamma   90.00
#
_symmetry.space_group_name_H-M   'P 1'
#
loop_
_entity.id
_entity.type
_entity.pdbx_description
1 polymer ?
#
loop_
_entity_poly.entity_id
_entity_poly.type
_entity_poly.pdbx_seq_one_letter_code
_entity_poly.pdbx_strand_id
1 'polypeptide(L)'
;MLLPLVLLPLVSGCRRKHFPQYPSDFREYAWVTNGGGNSVTVFDLVHMQTAATIPVGDDPTEIAVSPTRNEVYVVNSGSASVSVIDAVTNRVAATIPVHHEPSSVSVDSLGQRGYVANSGSNNVSVLDLRQRREIAAIGVGESPAVVRVSPDGRTLVVTNRDGGSVSVIDAQELRVRTVLSGCPQASDAVILPDSSKAFVACTGGHQVMAVGLARPISQNPEDRTDRLLAFLDVGPSPVHLALKPDGGEIFVANFGGDTISEIATGANEVGGAYVVGANPMGGIVSADNSTLWVSNYGANTVAAYSIDDGTLINAGIGVGDGPGPLALSDNGFLLLAVDKLSGDVSVLRTISYRPHGEPITGSLFTVLSAGKHPSAIAVKSFDVKQPVAGSR
;
A
#
# COMPACT_ATOMS: atom_id res chain seq x y z
N MET A 1 50.14 -54.16 -22.94
CA MET A 1 49.53 -53.86 -21.64
C MET A 1 48.90 -52.46 -21.73
N LEU A 2 47.62 -52.43 -22.13
CA LEU A 2 46.84 -51.17 -22.32
C LEU A 2 46.05 -50.86 -21.03
N LEU A 3 46.30 -49.71 -20.42
CA LEU A 3 45.51 -49.21 -19.31
C LEU A 3 44.20 -48.57 -19.85
N PRO A 4 43.06 -48.87 -19.23
CA PRO A 4 41.81 -48.20 -19.62
C PRO A 4 41.73 -46.78 -19.00
N LEU A 5 41.47 -45.81 -19.86
CA LEU A 5 41.16 -44.41 -19.50
C LEU A 5 39.75 -44.34 -18.90
N VAL A 6 39.64 -44.13 -17.59
CA VAL A 6 38.37 -43.90 -16.92
C VAL A 6 37.98 -42.45 -17.13
N LEU A 7 37.01 -42.19 -18.02
CA LEU A 7 36.31 -40.89 -18.11
C LEU A 7 35.37 -40.74 -16.91
N LEU A 8 35.73 -39.88 -15.96
CA LEU A 8 34.82 -39.38 -14.95
C LEU A 8 33.87 -38.37 -15.59
N PRO A 9 32.55 -38.52 -15.47
CA PRO A 9 31.62 -37.49 -15.92
C PRO A 9 31.74 -36.28 -15.01
N LEU A 10 32.16 -35.13 -15.58
CA LEU A 10 32.00 -33.83 -14.96
C LEU A 10 30.49 -33.53 -14.84
N VAL A 11 29.90 -33.90 -13.70
CA VAL A 11 28.61 -33.41 -13.32
C VAL A 11 28.78 -31.91 -12.96
N SER A 12 28.60 -31.04 -13.95
CA SER A 12 28.42 -29.64 -13.71
C SER A 12 27.09 -29.45 -12.93
N GLY A 13 27.19 -29.47 -11.60
CA GLY A 13 26.08 -29.15 -10.74
C GLY A 13 25.66 -27.72 -11.03
N CYS A 14 24.56 -27.54 -11.76
CA CYS A 14 23.81 -26.31 -11.72
C CYS A 14 23.56 -26.03 -10.25
N ARG A 15 24.27 -25.06 -9.66
CA ARG A 15 23.91 -24.50 -8.37
C ARG A 15 22.49 -23.93 -8.52
N ARG A 16 21.48 -24.73 -8.15
CA ARG A 16 20.12 -24.22 -7.92
C ARG A 16 20.27 -23.15 -6.87
N LYS A 17 20.20 -21.88 -7.30
CA LYS A 17 20.06 -20.75 -6.38
C LYS A 17 18.77 -21.03 -5.61
N HIS A 18 18.88 -21.26 -4.31
CA HIS A 18 17.78 -21.67 -3.47
C HIS A 18 16.74 -20.56 -3.44
N PHE A 19 15.56 -20.82 -3.97
CA PHE A 19 14.37 -20.12 -3.54
C PHE A 19 14.20 -20.35 -2.03
N PRO A 20 13.70 -19.39 -1.27
CA PRO A 20 13.38 -19.61 0.13
C PRO A 20 12.52 -20.87 0.25
N GLN A 21 12.93 -21.80 1.10
CA GLN A 21 12.08 -22.96 1.40
C GLN A 21 11.15 -22.54 2.54
N TYR A 22 9.88 -22.50 2.24
CA TYR A 22 8.86 -22.18 3.24
C TYR A 22 8.32 -23.46 3.87
N PRO A 23 7.90 -23.43 5.16
CA PRO A 23 7.13 -24.50 5.78
C PRO A 23 5.88 -24.83 4.98
N SER A 24 5.41 -26.07 5.05
CA SER A 24 4.24 -26.53 4.28
C SER A 24 2.92 -25.83 4.67
N ASP A 25 2.87 -25.26 5.85
CA ASP A 25 1.75 -24.49 6.41
C ASP A 25 1.87 -22.98 6.15
N PHE A 26 3.01 -22.48 5.74
CA PHE A 26 3.21 -21.07 5.39
C PHE A 26 2.47 -20.73 4.09
N ARG A 27 1.83 -19.56 4.11
CA ARG A 27 1.20 -18.91 2.95
C ARG A 27 1.62 -17.46 2.89
N GLU A 28 1.85 -16.99 1.68
CA GLU A 28 2.01 -15.58 1.38
C GLU A 28 1.19 -15.28 0.14
N TYR A 29 0.17 -14.48 0.30
CA TYR A 29 -0.76 -14.14 -0.77
C TYR A 29 -0.75 -12.65 -1.06
N ALA A 30 -0.96 -12.32 -2.34
CA ALA A 30 -1.32 -10.99 -2.78
C ALA A 30 -2.77 -11.00 -3.29
N TRP A 31 -3.58 -10.08 -2.81
CA TRP A 31 -4.97 -9.86 -3.26
C TRP A 31 -5.01 -8.60 -4.08
N VAL A 32 -5.57 -8.67 -5.28
CA VAL A 32 -5.68 -7.57 -6.24
C VAL A 32 -7.15 -7.36 -6.58
N THR A 33 -7.64 -6.14 -6.37
CA THR A 33 -9.02 -5.76 -6.74
C THR A 33 -9.12 -5.51 -8.23
N ASN A 34 -10.19 -6.02 -8.86
CA ASN A 34 -10.50 -5.86 -10.28
C ASN A 34 -11.83 -5.11 -10.44
N GLY A 35 -11.80 -3.78 -10.50
CA GLY A 35 -12.98 -2.91 -10.55
C GLY A 35 -13.94 -3.29 -11.69
N GLY A 36 -13.42 -3.43 -12.89
CA GLY A 36 -14.23 -3.81 -14.06
C GLY A 36 -14.66 -5.28 -14.11
N GLY A 37 -14.21 -6.10 -13.15
CA GLY A 37 -14.52 -7.53 -13.05
C GLY A 37 -15.31 -7.92 -11.81
N ASN A 38 -15.62 -6.98 -10.91
CA ASN A 38 -16.30 -7.22 -9.63
C ASN A 38 -15.71 -8.40 -8.85
N SER A 39 -14.39 -8.46 -8.81
CA SER A 39 -13.66 -9.60 -8.24
C SER A 39 -12.35 -9.19 -7.60
N VAL A 40 -11.80 -10.10 -6.80
CA VAL A 40 -10.43 -10.04 -6.29
C VAL A 40 -9.67 -11.25 -6.81
N THR A 41 -8.52 -11.02 -7.46
CA THR A 41 -7.60 -12.10 -7.83
C THR A 41 -6.60 -12.30 -6.70
N VAL A 42 -6.39 -13.55 -6.32
CA VAL A 42 -5.44 -13.96 -5.28
C VAL A 42 -4.25 -14.67 -5.92
N PHE A 43 -3.05 -14.17 -5.68
CA PHE A 43 -1.81 -14.78 -6.12
C PHE A 43 -1.09 -15.46 -4.96
N ASP A 44 -0.69 -16.70 -5.14
CA ASP A 44 0.20 -17.44 -4.24
C ASP A 44 1.65 -17.06 -4.59
N LEU A 45 2.28 -16.28 -3.70
CA LEU A 45 3.65 -15.81 -3.92
C LEU A 45 4.71 -16.86 -3.62
N VAL A 46 4.35 -17.93 -2.90
CA VAL A 46 5.24 -19.07 -2.65
C VAL A 46 5.38 -19.92 -3.92
N HIS A 47 4.28 -20.17 -4.64
CA HIS A 47 4.22 -20.99 -5.83
C HIS A 47 4.17 -20.22 -7.15
N MET A 48 4.08 -18.88 -7.09
CA MET A 48 4.00 -17.99 -8.27
C MET A 48 2.86 -18.35 -9.23
N GLN A 49 1.65 -18.45 -8.70
CA GLN A 49 0.46 -18.81 -9.47
C GLN A 49 -0.79 -18.13 -8.92
N THR A 50 -1.83 -18.06 -9.73
CA THR A 50 -3.15 -17.64 -9.27
C THR A 50 -3.75 -18.71 -8.36
N ALA A 51 -4.06 -18.35 -7.11
CA ALA A 51 -4.68 -19.25 -6.14
C ALA A 51 -6.21 -19.24 -6.25
N ALA A 52 -6.81 -18.08 -6.50
CA ALA A 52 -8.27 -17.93 -6.61
C ALA A 52 -8.65 -16.63 -7.35
N THR A 53 -9.89 -16.60 -7.86
CA THR A 53 -10.60 -15.37 -8.23
C THR A 53 -11.89 -15.36 -7.43
N ILE A 54 -12.08 -14.35 -6.59
CA ILE A 54 -13.16 -14.26 -5.61
C ILE A 54 -14.16 -13.20 -6.08
N PRO A 55 -15.41 -13.54 -6.40
CA PRO A 55 -16.45 -12.55 -6.65
C PRO A 55 -16.70 -11.71 -5.38
N VAL A 56 -16.78 -10.39 -5.54
CA VAL A 56 -17.09 -9.42 -4.48
C VAL A 56 -18.22 -8.49 -4.91
N GLY A 57 -18.42 -7.36 -4.26
CA GLY A 57 -19.39 -6.36 -4.70
C GLY A 57 -18.94 -5.62 -5.97
N ASP A 58 -19.76 -4.67 -6.43
CA ASP A 58 -19.52 -3.93 -7.66
C ASP A 58 -18.41 -2.90 -7.47
N ASP A 59 -17.56 -2.77 -8.50
CA ASP A 59 -16.44 -1.81 -8.58
C ASP A 59 -15.55 -1.82 -7.33
N PRO A 60 -14.82 -2.93 -7.05
CA PRO A 60 -13.88 -2.97 -5.95
C PRO A 60 -12.69 -2.04 -6.23
N THR A 61 -12.46 -1.06 -5.34
CA THR A 61 -11.50 0.04 -5.54
C THR A 61 -10.29 -0.01 -4.60
N GLU A 62 -10.47 -0.47 -3.37
CA GLU A 62 -9.43 -0.45 -2.34
C GLU A 62 -9.45 -1.74 -1.53
N ILE A 63 -8.31 -2.06 -0.93
CA ILE A 63 -8.13 -3.31 -0.19
C ILE A 63 -7.21 -3.11 1.02
N ALA A 64 -7.57 -3.68 2.16
CA ALA A 64 -6.74 -3.69 3.36
C ALA A 64 -6.70 -5.08 3.99
N VAL A 65 -5.54 -5.46 4.54
CA VAL A 65 -5.38 -6.70 5.31
C VAL A 65 -5.55 -6.44 6.80
N SER A 66 -6.13 -7.38 7.52
CA SER A 66 -6.14 -7.32 8.97
C SER A 66 -4.74 -7.56 9.54
N PRO A 67 -4.24 -6.72 10.45
CA PRO A 67 -2.93 -6.93 11.05
C PRO A 67 -2.89 -8.17 11.99
N THR A 68 -4.04 -8.56 12.54
CA THR A 68 -4.11 -9.59 13.60
C THR A 68 -4.91 -10.84 13.22
N ARG A 69 -5.71 -10.78 12.16
CA ARG A 69 -6.55 -11.91 11.69
C ARG A 69 -6.25 -12.24 10.24
N ASN A 70 -6.58 -13.46 9.82
CA ASN A 70 -6.48 -13.87 8.42
C ASN A 70 -7.72 -13.42 7.65
N GLU A 71 -7.94 -12.09 7.61
CA GLU A 71 -9.05 -11.43 6.93
C GLU A 71 -8.53 -10.29 6.04
N VAL A 72 -9.22 -10.10 4.92
CA VAL A 72 -8.97 -9.03 3.96
C VAL A 72 -10.27 -8.27 3.74
N TYR A 73 -10.21 -6.96 3.71
CA TYR A 73 -11.35 -6.06 3.55
C TYR A 73 -11.27 -5.37 2.21
N VAL A 74 -12.31 -5.50 1.40
CA VAL A 74 -12.39 -4.95 0.04
C VAL A 74 -13.52 -3.95 -0.02
N VAL A 75 -13.19 -2.73 -0.42
CA VAL A 75 -14.16 -1.65 -0.62
C VAL A 75 -14.80 -1.83 -2.00
N ASN A 76 -16.11 -1.96 -2.06
CA ASN A 76 -16.89 -2.07 -3.28
C ASN A 76 -17.65 -0.75 -3.53
N SER A 77 -17.08 0.13 -4.34
CA SER A 77 -17.59 1.49 -4.54
C SER A 77 -19.01 1.49 -5.16
N GLY A 78 -19.22 0.64 -6.16
CA GLY A 78 -20.49 0.57 -6.88
C GLY A 78 -21.64 -0.06 -6.08
N SER A 79 -21.37 -0.92 -5.11
CA SER A 79 -22.38 -1.60 -4.29
C SER A 79 -22.45 -1.11 -2.85
N ALA A 80 -21.81 0.01 -2.52
CA ALA A 80 -21.85 0.64 -1.19
C ALA A 80 -21.59 -0.37 -0.05
N SER A 81 -20.53 -1.17 -0.17
CA SER A 81 -20.27 -2.27 0.76
C SER A 81 -18.78 -2.54 0.96
N VAL A 82 -18.46 -3.26 2.03
CA VAL A 82 -17.14 -3.85 2.26
C VAL A 82 -17.27 -5.37 2.29
N SER A 83 -16.59 -6.07 1.39
CA SER A 83 -16.47 -7.52 1.44
C SER A 83 -15.37 -7.93 2.43
N VAL A 84 -15.66 -8.85 3.33
CA VAL A 84 -14.72 -9.47 4.25
C VAL A 84 -14.33 -10.82 3.67
N ILE A 85 -13.08 -10.98 3.25
CA ILE A 85 -12.55 -12.22 2.70
C ILE A 85 -11.78 -12.96 3.80
N ASP A 86 -12.08 -14.24 3.98
CA ASP A 86 -11.26 -15.15 4.77
C ASP A 86 -10.03 -15.57 3.92
N ALA A 87 -8.84 -15.18 4.38
CA ALA A 87 -7.59 -15.39 3.65
C ALA A 87 -7.15 -16.86 3.60
N VAL A 88 -7.64 -17.70 4.52
CA VAL A 88 -7.29 -19.12 4.55
C VAL A 88 -8.08 -19.89 3.48
N THR A 89 -9.37 -19.58 3.36
CA THR A 89 -10.27 -20.26 2.43
C THR A 89 -10.44 -19.56 1.10
N ASN A 90 -9.96 -18.30 0.98
CA ASN A 90 -10.15 -17.42 -0.18
C ASN A 90 -11.62 -17.30 -0.59
N ARG A 91 -12.49 -17.01 0.39
CA ARG A 91 -13.94 -16.82 0.20
C ARG A 91 -14.43 -15.61 0.94
N VAL A 92 -15.46 -14.97 0.39
CA VAL A 92 -16.19 -13.92 1.11
C VAL A 92 -16.91 -14.54 2.32
N ALA A 93 -16.51 -14.12 3.51
CA ALA A 93 -17.08 -14.55 4.78
C ALA A 93 -18.24 -13.67 5.25
N ALA A 94 -18.28 -12.41 4.81
CA ALA A 94 -19.35 -11.46 5.07
C ALA A 94 -19.29 -10.28 4.09
N THR A 95 -20.41 -9.57 3.94
CA THR A 95 -20.50 -8.27 3.29
C THR A 95 -21.11 -7.29 4.27
N ILE A 96 -20.43 -6.18 4.52
CA ILE A 96 -20.86 -5.13 5.44
C ILE A 96 -21.37 -3.96 4.61
N PRO A 97 -22.64 -3.58 4.70
CA PRO A 97 -23.15 -2.39 4.03
C PRO A 97 -22.53 -1.13 4.66
N VAL A 98 -22.20 -0.16 3.82
CA VAL A 98 -21.72 1.17 4.20
C VAL A 98 -22.48 2.23 3.42
N HIS A 99 -21.97 3.47 3.33
CA HIS A 99 -22.63 4.54 2.58
C HIS A 99 -22.18 4.61 1.12
N HIS A 100 -22.68 5.59 0.36
CA HIS A 100 -22.48 5.69 -1.09
C HIS A 100 -21.02 5.97 -1.47
N GLU A 101 -20.59 5.31 -2.56
CA GLU A 101 -19.27 5.47 -3.17
C GLU A 101 -18.12 5.36 -2.16
N PRO A 102 -18.01 4.27 -1.40
CA PRO A 102 -16.86 4.07 -0.54
C PRO A 102 -15.58 4.01 -1.38
N SER A 103 -14.54 4.71 -0.95
CA SER A 103 -13.30 4.92 -1.70
C SER A 103 -12.05 4.35 -1.05
N SER A 104 -12.02 4.30 0.29
CA SER A 104 -10.84 3.89 1.04
C SER A 104 -11.21 3.18 2.33
N VAL A 105 -10.37 2.23 2.77
CA VAL A 105 -10.50 1.53 4.04
C VAL A 105 -9.19 1.54 4.82
N SER A 106 -9.28 1.80 6.12
CA SER A 106 -8.15 1.70 7.05
C SER A 106 -8.54 0.83 8.24
N VAL A 107 -7.64 -0.06 8.67
CA VAL A 107 -7.87 -0.98 9.80
C VAL A 107 -6.93 -0.61 10.94
N ASP A 108 -7.45 -0.56 12.16
CA ASP A 108 -6.62 -0.27 13.34
C ASP A 108 -5.57 -1.37 13.60
N SER A 109 -4.52 -1.03 14.34
CA SER A 109 -3.41 -1.95 14.64
C SER A 109 -3.83 -3.20 15.43
N LEU A 110 -4.99 -3.15 16.09
CA LEU A 110 -5.57 -4.28 16.82
C LEU A 110 -6.49 -5.15 15.95
N GLY A 111 -6.80 -4.73 14.73
CA GLY A 111 -7.74 -5.40 13.84
C GLY A 111 -9.18 -5.42 14.38
N GLN A 112 -9.55 -4.49 15.24
CA GLN A 112 -10.87 -4.44 15.88
C GLN A 112 -11.83 -3.53 15.13
N ARG A 113 -11.34 -2.38 14.63
CA ARG A 113 -12.12 -1.40 13.91
C ARG A 113 -11.62 -1.19 12.48
N GLY A 114 -12.55 -1.04 11.57
CA GLY A 114 -12.32 -0.56 10.21
C GLY A 114 -12.97 0.82 10.03
N TYR A 115 -12.35 1.65 9.22
CA TYR A 115 -12.83 2.99 8.90
C TYR A 115 -12.91 3.11 7.39
N VAL A 116 -14.06 3.52 6.86
CA VAL A 116 -14.31 3.59 5.42
C VAL A 116 -14.72 4.99 5.04
N ALA A 117 -13.97 5.61 4.13
CA ALA A 117 -14.34 6.91 3.57
C ALA A 117 -15.41 6.69 2.48
N ASN A 118 -16.55 7.37 2.61
CA ASN A 118 -17.67 7.29 1.66
C ASN A 118 -17.77 8.62 0.91
N SER A 119 -17.20 8.67 -0.31
CA SER A 119 -17.07 9.91 -1.07
C SER A 119 -18.42 10.48 -1.49
N GLY A 120 -19.37 9.63 -1.85
CA GLY A 120 -20.72 10.04 -2.24
C GLY A 120 -21.63 10.45 -1.07
N SER A 121 -21.19 10.24 0.18
CA SER A 121 -22.01 10.54 1.37
C SER A 121 -21.34 11.52 2.34
N ASN A 122 -20.14 12.02 2.06
CA ASN A 122 -19.40 12.96 2.88
C ASN A 122 -19.26 12.51 4.35
N ASN A 123 -19.00 11.22 4.54
CA ASN A 123 -18.83 10.64 5.87
C ASN A 123 -17.80 9.51 5.89
N VAL A 124 -17.44 9.10 7.11
CA VAL A 124 -16.62 7.93 7.39
C VAL A 124 -17.46 6.93 8.17
N SER A 125 -17.65 5.72 7.62
CA SER A 125 -18.23 4.58 8.35
C SER A 125 -17.22 4.01 9.32
N VAL A 126 -17.65 3.72 10.55
CA VAL A 126 -16.88 3.03 11.57
C VAL A 126 -17.41 1.61 11.70
N LEU A 127 -16.59 0.62 11.41
CA LEU A 127 -16.95 -0.79 11.41
C LEU A 127 -16.43 -1.50 12.67
N ASP A 128 -17.27 -2.28 13.32
CA ASP A 128 -16.84 -3.35 14.22
C ASP A 128 -16.51 -4.58 13.36
N LEU A 129 -15.23 -4.86 13.19
CA LEU A 129 -14.75 -5.94 12.31
C LEU A 129 -15.01 -7.33 12.90
N ARG A 130 -15.16 -7.46 14.22
CA ARG A 130 -15.51 -8.72 14.86
C ARG A 130 -17.00 -9.05 14.70
N GLN A 131 -17.86 -8.04 14.86
CA GLN A 131 -19.31 -8.19 14.67
C GLN A 131 -19.72 -8.06 13.20
N ARG A 132 -18.79 -7.63 12.32
CA ARG A 132 -18.99 -7.44 10.87
C ARG A 132 -20.18 -6.53 10.58
N ARG A 133 -20.23 -5.38 11.24
CA ARG A 133 -21.27 -4.38 11.04
C ARG A 133 -20.75 -2.96 11.25
N GLU A 134 -21.44 -2.02 10.66
CA GLU A 134 -21.26 -0.60 10.97
C GLU A 134 -21.79 -0.29 12.36
N ILE A 135 -21.05 0.54 13.10
CA ILE A 135 -21.42 0.99 14.45
C ILE A 135 -21.62 2.49 14.56
N ALA A 136 -21.08 3.27 13.63
CA ALA A 136 -21.26 4.72 13.55
C ALA A 136 -20.91 5.23 12.15
N ALA A 137 -21.45 6.40 11.80
CA ALA A 137 -21.05 7.21 10.67
C ALA A 137 -20.69 8.61 11.15
N ILE A 138 -19.54 9.15 10.71
CA ILE A 138 -19.01 10.44 11.13
C ILE A 138 -19.01 11.37 9.92
N GLY A 139 -19.77 12.47 9.95
CA GLY A 139 -19.76 13.49 8.90
C GLY A 139 -18.39 14.17 8.81
N VAL A 140 -17.88 14.37 7.59
CA VAL A 140 -16.61 15.01 7.28
C VAL A 140 -16.78 16.07 6.19
N GLY A 141 -15.70 16.53 5.57
CA GLY A 141 -15.78 17.43 4.42
C GLY A 141 -16.27 16.73 3.14
N GLU A 142 -16.36 17.50 2.05
CA GLU A 142 -16.91 17.05 0.78
C GLU A 142 -15.99 16.07 0.07
N SER A 143 -16.57 14.96 -0.42
CA SER A 143 -15.91 13.91 -1.20
C SER A 143 -14.67 13.33 -0.50
N PRO A 144 -14.81 12.67 0.68
CA PRO A 144 -13.67 12.06 1.35
C PRO A 144 -13.06 10.95 0.48
N ALA A 145 -11.76 11.06 0.20
CA ALA A 145 -11.05 10.17 -0.71
C ALA A 145 -10.27 9.08 0.04
N VAL A 146 -9.56 9.47 1.09
CA VAL A 146 -8.70 8.57 1.87
C VAL A 146 -8.97 8.76 3.36
N VAL A 147 -9.03 7.66 4.10
CA VAL A 147 -9.02 7.63 5.56
C VAL A 147 -7.80 6.86 6.05
N ARG A 148 -7.06 7.40 7.01
CA ARG A 148 -5.94 6.72 7.68
C ARG A 148 -6.13 6.76 9.18
N VAL A 149 -5.99 5.61 9.84
CA VAL A 149 -5.96 5.52 11.30
C VAL A 149 -4.51 5.62 11.78
N SER A 150 -4.27 6.40 12.84
CA SER A 150 -2.94 6.51 13.46
C SER A 150 -2.49 5.16 14.05
N PRO A 151 -1.18 4.87 14.11
CA PRO A 151 -0.65 3.63 14.69
C PRO A 151 -1.12 3.36 16.13
N ASP A 152 -1.36 4.41 16.93
CA ASP A 152 -1.90 4.31 18.29
C ASP A 152 -3.43 4.10 18.36
N GLY A 153 -4.11 4.11 17.21
CA GLY A 153 -5.56 3.87 17.08
C GLY A 153 -6.45 5.02 17.59
N ARG A 154 -5.90 6.20 17.87
CA ARG A 154 -6.64 7.31 18.51
C ARG A 154 -7.14 8.38 17.55
N THR A 155 -6.50 8.50 16.39
CA THR A 155 -6.76 9.58 15.44
C THR A 155 -7.05 9.01 14.06
N LEU A 156 -8.04 9.58 13.37
CA LEU A 156 -8.22 9.40 11.93
C LEU A 156 -7.88 10.69 11.22
N VAL A 157 -7.21 10.56 10.11
CA VAL A 157 -6.97 11.65 9.15
C VAL A 157 -7.73 11.33 7.88
N VAL A 158 -8.59 12.25 7.44
CA VAL A 158 -9.46 12.07 6.27
C VAL A 158 -9.21 13.18 5.28
N THR A 159 -8.87 12.82 4.05
CA THR A 159 -8.70 13.78 2.96
C THR A 159 -10.06 14.06 2.32
N ASN A 160 -10.51 15.31 2.28
CA ASN A 160 -11.75 15.71 1.64
C ASN A 160 -11.42 16.36 0.29
N ARG A 161 -11.47 15.56 -0.78
CA ARG A 161 -10.93 15.93 -2.11
C ARG A 161 -11.59 17.20 -2.64
N ASP A 162 -12.91 17.20 -2.77
CA ASP A 162 -13.63 18.33 -3.38
C ASP A 162 -13.79 19.48 -2.40
N GLY A 163 -13.84 19.20 -1.10
CA GLY A 163 -13.82 20.20 -0.04
C GLY A 163 -12.47 20.88 0.16
N GLY A 164 -11.39 20.44 -0.49
CA GLY A 164 -10.06 21.03 -0.36
C GLY A 164 -9.55 21.10 1.08
N SER A 165 -9.87 20.10 1.90
CA SER A 165 -9.63 20.13 3.35
C SER A 165 -9.26 18.75 3.90
N VAL A 166 -8.80 18.76 5.15
CA VAL A 166 -8.45 17.56 5.90
C VAL A 166 -9.24 17.54 7.21
N SER A 167 -10.01 16.49 7.46
CA SER A 167 -10.70 16.27 8.73
C SER A 167 -9.85 15.42 9.65
N VAL A 168 -9.64 15.87 10.89
CA VAL A 168 -8.97 15.10 11.96
C VAL A 168 -10.03 14.68 12.96
N ILE A 169 -10.14 13.37 13.20
CA ILE A 169 -11.21 12.75 13.97
C ILE A 169 -10.63 12.07 15.21
N ASP A 170 -11.33 12.21 16.34
CA ASP A 170 -11.11 11.36 17.50
C ASP A 170 -11.73 9.99 17.27
N ALA A 171 -10.88 8.95 17.16
CA ALA A 171 -11.33 7.60 16.86
C ALA A 171 -12.01 6.90 18.05
N GLN A 172 -11.86 7.41 19.27
CA GLN A 172 -12.52 6.89 20.48
C GLN A 172 -13.87 7.54 20.71
N GLU A 173 -13.92 8.88 20.61
CA GLU A 173 -15.15 9.66 20.79
C GLU A 173 -16.00 9.73 19.50
N LEU A 174 -15.48 9.25 18.37
CA LEU A 174 -16.14 9.18 17.06
C LEU A 174 -16.66 10.57 16.61
N ARG A 175 -15.86 11.60 16.78
CA ARG A 175 -16.20 12.99 16.40
C ARG A 175 -15.03 13.70 15.74
N VAL A 176 -15.35 14.63 14.84
CA VAL A 176 -14.35 15.52 14.25
C VAL A 176 -13.81 16.44 15.33
N ARG A 177 -12.47 16.48 15.48
CA ARG A 177 -11.77 17.43 16.36
C ARG A 177 -11.49 18.74 15.65
N THR A 178 -11.03 18.65 14.39
CA THR A 178 -10.67 19.83 13.61
C THR A 178 -10.82 19.56 12.11
N VAL A 179 -11.01 20.63 11.34
CA VAL A 179 -10.96 20.62 9.88
C VAL A 179 -9.94 21.67 9.44
N LEU A 180 -8.95 21.25 8.68
CA LEU A 180 -7.89 22.10 8.15
C LEU A 180 -8.12 22.32 6.66
N SER A 181 -8.28 23.58 6.24
CA SER A 181 -8.51 23.96 4.84
C SER A 181 -7.21 24.30 4.12
N GLY A 182 -7.26 24.42 2.80
CA GLY A 182 -6.13 24.84 1.97
C GLY A 182 -5.36 23.69 1.32
N CYS A 183 -5.97 22.50 1.22
CA CYS A 183 -5.40 21.33 0.54
C CYS A 183 -6.28 20.95 -0.68
N PRO A 184 -6.25 21.72 -1.79
CA PRO A 184 -7.09 21.47 -2.95
C PRO A 184 -6.81 20.08 -3.54
N GLN A 185 -7.87 19.33 -3.82
CA GLN A 185 -7.81 17.95 -4.31
C GLN A 185 -6.97 17.05 -3.39
N ALA A 186 -7.21 17.09 -2.08
CA ALA A 186 -6.54 16.22 -1.12
C ALA A 186 -6.71 14.74 -1.51
N SER A 187 -5.60 14.05 -1.84
CA SER A 187 -5.64 12.74 -2.52
C SER A 187 -5.09 11.58 -1.71
N ASP A 188 -4.02 11.78 -0.95
CA ASP A 188 -3.38 10.74 -0.13
C ASP A 188 -2.93 11.31 1.21
N ALA A 189 -2.77 10.45 2.21
CA ALA A 189 -2.30 10.82 3.53
C ALA A 189 -1.46 9.70 4.15
N VAL A 190 -0.43 10.10 4.90
CA VAL A 190 0.36 9.20 5.76
C VAL A 190 0.45 9.77 7.16
N ILE A 191 0.55 8.89 8.15
CA ILE A 191 0.71 9.26 9.56
C ILE A 191 2.02 8.65 10.05
N LEU A 192 2.83 9.43 10.75
CA LEU A 192 4.11 8.96 11.28
C LEU A 192 3.93 7.78 12.26
N PRO A 193 4.92 6.89 12.38
CA PRO A 193 4.86 5.73 13.28
C PRO A 193 4.62 6.08 14.75
N ASP A 194 5.05 7.27 15.19
CA ASP A 194 4.84 7.78 16.55
C ASP A 194 3.48 8.50 16.74
N SER A 195 2.64 8.53 15.70
CA SER A 195 1.33 9.19 15.68
C SER A 195 1.36 10.70 15.94
N SER A 196 2.51 11.34 15.79
CA SER A 196 2.68 12.77 16.11
C SER A 196 2.27 13.71 14.97
N LYS A 197 2.41 13.29 13.74
CA LYS A 197 2.15 14.09 12.55
C LYS A 197 1.48 13.27 11.46
N ALA A 198 0.74 13.97 10.62
CA ALA A 198 0.26 13.48 9.33
C ALA A 198 0.74 14.39 8.20
N PHE A 199 0.92 13.81 7.03
CA PHE A 199 1.23 14.53 5.80
C PHE A 199 0.18 14.18 4.76
N VAL A 200 -0.31 15.18 4.03
CA VAL A 200 -1.41 15.04 3.08
C VAL A 200 -1.01 15.64 1.74
N ALA A 201 -1.16 14.87 0.68
CA ALA A 201 -0.91 15.34 -0.70
C ALA A 201 -2.06 16.23 -1.17
N CYS A 202 -1.74 17.49 -1.52
CA CYS A 202 -2.66 18.48 -2.05
C CYS A 202 -2.45 18.60 -3.57
N THR A 203 -3.00 17.66 -4.33
CA THR A 203 -2.72 17.47 -5.76
C THR A 203 -2.95 18.74 -6.59
N GLY A 204 -4.03 19.48 -6.31
CA GLY A 204 -4.36 20.72 -7.00
C GLY A 204 -3.52 21.92 -6.58
N GLY A 205 -2.79 21.84 -5.46
CA GLY A 205 -1.98 22.93 -4.91
C GLY A 205 -0.47 22.77 -5.10
N HIS A 206 -0.01 21.65 -5.67
CA HIS A 206 1.42 21.28 -5.78
C HIS A 206 2.16 21.32 -4.43
N GLN A 207 1.45 20.92 -3.38
CA GLN A 207 1.94 21.00 -2.01
C GLN A 207 1.64 19.73 -1.22
N VAL A 208 2.37 19.56 -0.14
CA VAL A 208 2.04 18.59 0.92
C VAL A 208 1.72 19.40 2.18
N MET A 209 0.54 19.15 2.76
CA MET A 209 0.15 19.72 4.04
C MET A 209 0.72 18.90 5.19
N ALA A 210 1.54 19.49 6.05
CA ALA A 210 2.02 18.87 7.29
C ALA A 210 1.09 19.26 8.45
N VAL A 211 0.56 18.27 9.17
CA VAL A 211 -0.40 18.40 10.25
C VAL A 211 0.18 17.83 11.54
N GLY A 212 0.25 18.62 12.60
CA GLY A 212 0.52 18.14 13.95
C GLY A 212 -0.74 17.50 14.52
N LEU A 213 -0.64 16.26 15.00
CA LEU A 213 -1.75 15.54 15.60
C LEU A 213 -1.76 15.69 17.12
N ALA A 214 -2.94 15.91 17.70
CA ALA A 214 -3.11 16.11 19.14
C ALA A 214 -2.62 14.91 19.97
N ARG A 215 -1.73 15.17 20.91
CA ARG A 215 -1.26 14.26 21.95
C ARG A 215 -1.65 14.80 23.33
N PRO A 216 -2.86 14.46 23.84
CA PRO A 216 -3.40 15.10 25.05
C PRO A 216 -2.53 15.00 26.28
N ILE A 217 -1.68 13.97 26.36
CA ILE A 217 -0.76 13.74 27.49
C ILE A 217 0.63 14.36 27.29
N SER A 218 0.88 15.06 26.16
CA SER A 218 2.16 15.72 25.91
C SER A 218 2.44 16.81 26.97
N GLN A 219 3.68 16.91 27.39
CA GLN A 219 4.12 17.99 28.28
C GLN A 219 4.20 19.33 27.56
N ASN A 220 4.39 19.31 26.21
CA ASN A 220 4.32 20.52 25.41
C ASN A 220 2.86 20.87 25.13
N PRO A 221 2.36 22.05 25.57
CA PRO A 221 0.98 22.48 25.33
C PRO A 221 0.60 22.56 23.84
N GLU A 222 1.53 22.89 22.97
CA GLU A 222 1.31 22.98 21.53
C GLU A 222 0.97 21.63 20.90
N ASP A 223 1.44 20.52 21.46
CA ASP A 223 1.15 19.19 20.98
C ASP A 223 -0.22 18.65 21.42
N ARG A 224 -0.97 19.41 22.20
CA ARG A 224 -2.27 18.95 22.73
C ARG A 224 -3.44 19.25 21.80
N THR A 225 -3.19 19.94 20.69
CA THR A 225 -4.20 20.30 19.70
C THR A 225 -3.75 19.94 18.30
N ASP A 226 -4.70 19.53 17.45
CA ASP A 226 -4.43 19.36 16.03
C ASP A 226 -4.19 20.72 15.38
N ARG A 227 -3.13 20.86 14.58
CA ARG A 227 -2.79 22.12 13.93
C ARG A 227 -2.08 21.93 12.60
N LEU A 228 -2.24 22.91 11.72
CA LEU A 228 -1.39 23.04 10.55
C LEU A 228 0.04 23.41 10.99
N LEU A 229 1.02 22.65 10.51
CA LEU A 229 2.44 22.93 10.74
C LEU A 229 3.05 23.70 9.57
N ALA A 230 2.83 23.23 8.34
CA ALA A 230 3.37 23.82 7.13
C ALA A 230 2.59 23.39 5.88
N PHE A 231 2.69 24.20 4.82
CA PHE A 231 2.52 23.75 3.45
C PHE A 231 3.92 23.63 2.82
N LEU A 232 4.22 22.50 2.25
CA LEU A 232 5.50 22.15 1.68
C LEU A 232 5.37 22.11 0.16
N ASP A 233 6.05 23.02 -0.53
CA ASP A 233 6.02 23.08 -1.99
C ASP A 233 6.78 21.90 -2.59
N VAL A 234 6.09 21.08 -3.39
CA VAL A 234 6.63 19.91 -4.06
C VAL A 234 6.41 20.01 -5.57
N GLY A 235 6.71 18.97 -6.32
CA GLY A 235 6.47 18.96 -7.77
C GLY A 235 4.97 18.96 -8.14
N PRO A 236 4.66 19.15 -9.42
CA PRO A 236 3.29 19.24 -9.91
C PRO A 236 2.48 17.96 -9.69
N SER A 237 1.23 18.13 -9.27
CA SER A 237 0.26 17.05 -9.07
C SER A 237 0.80 15.93 -8.16
N PRO A 238 1.12 16.20 -6.88
CA PRO A 238 1.48 15.16 -5.92
C PRO A 238 0.27 14.23 -5.71
N VAL A 239 0.45 12.92 -5.91
CA VAL A 239 -0.66 11.94 -5.88
C VAL A 239 -0.46 10.83 -4.86
N HIS A 240 0.77 10.58 -4.43
CA HIS A 240 1.07 9.51 -3.49
C HIS A 240 2.25 9.87 -2.58
N LEU A 241 2.18 9.38 -1.34
CA LEU A 241 3.15 9.61 -0.29
C LEU A 241 3.74 8.27 0.17
N ALA A 242 5.00 8.00 -0.15
CA ALA A 242 5.73 6.82 0.35
C ALA A 242 6.48 7.18 1.62
N LEU A 243 5.96 6.76 2.77
CA LEU A 243 6.59 6.97 4.06
C LEU A 243 7.68 5.94 4.29
N LYS A 244 8.85 6.39 4.69
CA LYS A 244 9.95 5.54 5.15
C LYS A 244 9.54 4.81 6.44
N PRO A 245 9.83 3.50 6.61
CA PRO A 245 9.42 2.73 7.79
C PRO A 245 9.84 3.34 9.14
N ASP A 246 11.00 4.00 9.22
CA ASP A 246 11.46 4.70 10.41
C ASP A 246 10.76 6.04 10.67
N GLY A 247 9.98 6.53 9.70
CA GLY A 247 9.27 7.80 9.78
C GLY A 247 10.10 9.05 9.51
N GLY A 248 11.40 8.91 9.18
CA GLY A 248 12.31 10.04 8.98
C GLY A 248 12.03 10.87 7.75
N GLU A 249 11.56 10.22 6.69
CA GLU A 249 11.37 10.86 5.37
C GLU A 249 10.11 10.35 4.68
N ILE A 250 9.58 11.20 3.79
CA ILE A 250 8.48 10.89 2.88
C ILE A 250 8.92 11.22 1.45
N PHE A 251 8.64 10.30 0.54
CA PHE A 251 8.85 10.51 -0.89
C PHE A 251 7.50 10.73 -1.56
N VAL A 252 7.37 11.86 -2.23
CA VAL A 252 6.14 12.32 -2.86
C VAL A 252 6.20 12.04 -4.36
N ALA A 253 5.29 11.24 -4.89
CA ALA A 253 5.18 11.03 -6.32
C ALA A 253 4.47 12.23 -6.97
N ASN A 254 5.19 13.01 -7.76
CA ASN A 254 4.70 14.19 -8.47
C ASN A 254 4.30 13.78 -9.90
N PHE A 255 3.06 13.31 -10.05
CA PHE A 255 2.57 12.75 -11.31
C PHE A 255 2.70 13.70 -12.52
N GLY A 256 2.50 15.00 -12.32
CA GLY A 256 2.59 15.99 -13.39
C GLY A 256 4.01 16.50 -13.68
N GLY A 257 5.03 16.07 -12.89
CA GLY A 257 6.39 16.59 -12.95
C GLY A 257 7.48 15.56 -13.21
N ASP A 258 7.10 14.29 -13.44
CA ASP A 258 8.03 13.17 -13.68
C ASP A 258 9.11 13.00 -12.59
N THR A 259 8.80 13.48 -11.37
CA THR A 259 9.73 13.54 -10.23
C THR A 259 9.15 12.94 -8.96
N ILE A 260 10.05 12.59 -8.04
CA ILE A 260 9.72 12.47 -6.63
C ILE A 260 10.28 13.68 -5.88
N SER A 261 9.58 14.16 -4.84
CA SER A 261 10.11 15.11 -3.86
C SER A 261 10.36 14.39 -2.55
N GLU A 262 11.46 14.71 -1.89
CA GLU A 262 11.83 14.19 -0.58
C GLU A 262 11.45 15.22 0.51
N ILE A 263 10.80 14.77 1.57
CA ILE A 263 10.42 15.59 2.73
C ILE A 263 11.04 15.01 3.99
N ALA A 264 11.87 15.79 4.67
CA ALA A 264 12.35 15.48 6.02
C ALA A 264 11.23 15.75 7.03
N THR A 265 10.68 14.70 7.63
CA THR A 265 9.49 14.79 8.50
C THR A 265 9.75 15.52 9.83
N GLY A 266 10.98 15.43 10.33
CA GLY A 266 11.39 16.09 11.58
C GLY A 266 11.33 17.61 11.47
N ALA A 267 11.94 18.16 10.41
CA ALA A 267 12.00 19.59 10.13
C ALA A 267 10.76 20.15 9.42
N ASN A 268 9.97 19.31 8.76
CA ASN A 268 8.95 19.68 7.77
C ASN A 268 9.56 20.51 6.64
N GLU A 269 10.61 19.97 6.01
CA GLU A 269 11.34 20.64 4.93
C GLU A 269 11.45 19.72 3.72
N VAL A 270 11.42 20.33 2.52
CA VAL A 270 11.67 19.62 1.26
C VAL A 270 13.17 19.58 1.02
N GLY A 271 13.74 18.38 1.00
CA GLY A 271 15.18 18.16 0.78
C GLY A 271 15.59 18.27 -0.68
N GLY A 272 14.75 17.79 -1.58
CA GLY A 272 15.06 17.79 -3.02
C GLY A 272 13.94 17.23 -3.88
N ALA A 273 14.16 17.29 -5.20
CA ALA A 273 13.31 16.64 -6.20
C ALA A 273 14.18 15.90 -7.22
N TYR A 274 13.81 14.67 -7.54
CA TYR A 274 14.58 13.75 -8.37
C TYR A 274 13.73 13.21 -9.52
N VAL A 275 14.26 13.20 -10.73
CA VAL A 275 13.59 12.61 -11.89
C VAL A 275 13.65 11.08 -11.79
N VAL A 276 12.50 10.42 -11.91
CA VAL A 276 12.40 8.96 -11.78
C VAL A 276 11.78 8.28 -13.01
N GLY A 277 10.98 8.97 -13.78
CA GLY A 277 10.31 8.49 -14.98
C GLY A 277 8.96 9.17 -15.17
N ALA A 278 8.31 8.95 -16.32
CA ALA A 278 7.09 9.66 -16.68
C ALA A 278 5.91 9.27 -15.80
N ASN A 279 5.23 10.28 -15.25
CA ASN A 279 4.02 10.17 -14.45
C ASN A 279 4.16 9.17 -13.27
N PRO A 280 5.04 9.43 -12.29
CA PRO A 280 5.16 8.58 -11.11
C PRO A 280 3.82 8.55 -10.35
N MET A 281 3.29 7.36 -10.07
CA MET A 281 1.95 7.19 -9.50
C MET A 281 1.93 6.52 -8.14
N GLY A 282 2.87 5.63 -7.86
CA GLY A 282 2.99 4.93 -6.59
C GLY A 282 4.43 4.86 -6.13
N GLY A 283 4.62 4.67 -4.85
CA GLY A 283 5.94 4.48 -4.24
C GLY A 283 5.86 3.57 -3.01
N ILE A 284 6.90 2.79 -2.76
CA ILE A 284 7.04 1.99 -1.55
C ILE A 284 8.51 1.91 -1.15
N VAL A 285 8.79 2.10 0.13
CA VAL A 285 10.13 2.00 0.69
C VAL A 285 10.38 0.59 1.24
N SER A 286 11.56 0.05 1.00
CA SER A 286 11.99 -1.23 1.56
C SER A 286 12.04 -1.19 3.09
N ALA A 287 11.83 -2.35 3.74
CA ALA A 287 11.77 -2.44 5.21
C ALA A 287 13.07 -2.03 5.92
N ASP A 288 14.20 -2.07 5.22
CA ASP A 288 15.52 -1.64 5.70
C ASP A 288 15.79 -0.13 5.49
N ASN A 289 14.81 0.61 5.01
CA ASN A 289 14.87 2.05 4.71
C ASN A 289 15.83 2.45 3.57
N SER A 290 16.40 1.51 2.82
CA SER A 290 17.48 1.78 1.87
C SER A 290 17.01 2.11 0.45
N THR A 291 15.90 1.54 0.02
CA THR A 291 15.46 1.61 -1.38
C THR A 291 14.02 2.08 -1.49
N LEU A 292 13.80 3.11 -2.30
CA LEU A 292 12.48 3.52 -2.76
C LEU A 292 12.20 2.92 -4.13
N TRP A 293 11.08 2.24 -4.26
CA TRP A 293 10.54 1.76 -5.52
C TRP A 293 9.44 2.69 -5.99
N VAL A 294 9.46 3.08 -7.26
CA VAL A 294 8.49 4.03 -7.85
C VAL A 294 7.90 3.43 -9.12
N SER A 295 6.57 3.37 -9.18
CA SER A 295 5.87 3.03 -10.42
C SER A 295 5.70 4.27 -11.29
N ASN A 296 6.19 4.21 -12.53
CA ASN A 296 6.10 5.27 -13.52
C ASN A 296 4.99 4.92 -14.53
N TYR A 297 3.77 5.38 -14.25
CA TYR A 297 2.56 5.06 -15.01
C TYR A 297 2.69 5.36 -16.50
N GLY A 298 3.24 6.51 -16.85
CA GLY A 298 3.38 6.95 -18.24
C GLY A 298 4.57 6.31 -18.98
N ALA A 299 5.53 5.74 -18.25
CA ALA A 299 6.70 5.08 -18.84
C ALA A 299 6.60 3.55 -18.89
N ASN A 300 5.57 2.94 -18.27
CA ASN A 300 5.43 1.49 -18.13
C ASN A 300 6.65 0.84 -17.47
N THR A 301 7.19 1.49 -16.44
CA THR A 301 8.38 1.04 -15.72
C THR A 301 8.20 1.13 -14.21
N VAL A 302 9.04 0.38 -13.50
CA VAL A 302 9.31 0.59 -12.08
C VAL A 302 10.76 1.01 -11.93
N ALA A 303 11.01 2.13 -11.25
CA ALA A 303 12.34 2.62 -10.91
C ALA A 303 12.74 2.22 -9.49
N ALA A 304 14.05 2.08 -9.24
CA ALA A 304 14.64 1.89 -7.92
C ALA A 304 15.59 3.05 -7.60
N TYR A 305 15.38 3.69 -6.46
CA TYR A 305 16.15 4.82 -5.97
C TYR A 305 16.83 4.46 -4.65
N SER A 306 18.17 4.67 -4.56
CA SER A 306 18.92 4.53 -3.29
C SER A 306 18.68 5.75 -2.43
N ILE A 307 18.08 5.55 -1.26
CA ILE A 307 17.80 6.63 -0.32
C ILE A 307 19.09 7.16 0.27
N ASP A 308 20.01 6.27 0.67
CA ASP A 308 21.27 6.65 1.30
C ASP A 308 22.21 7.43 0.36
N ASP A 309 22.25 7.05 -0.92
CA ASP A 309 23.13 7.68 -1.91
C ASP A 309 22.47 8.86 -2.64
N GLY A 310 21.16 9.04 -2.51
CA GLY A 310 20.41 10.06 -3.23
C GLY A 310 20.42 9.86 -4.75
N THR A 311 20.50 8.61 -5.24
CA THR A 311 20.69 8.33 -6.67
C THR A 311 19.76 7.25 -7.19
N LEU A 312 19.45 7.32 -8.49
CA LEU A 312 18.68 6.31 -9.19
C LEU A 312 19.55 5.07 -9.46
N ILE A 313 19.25 3.95 -8.79
CA ILE A 313 19.98 2.67 -8.96
C ILE A 313 19.56 1.98 -10.26
N ASN A 314 18.27 2.03 -10.57
CA ASN A 314 17.68 1.48 -11.78
C ASN A 314 16.59 2.41 -12.30
N ALA A 315 16.82 3.00 -13.47
CA ALA A 315 15.96 4.03 -14.02
C ALA A 315 14.66 3.50 -14.62
N GLY A 316 14.56 2.19 -14.90
CA GLY A 316 13.36 1.65 -15.51
C GLY A 316 13.40 0.16 -15.77
N ILE A 317 12.77 -0.61 -14.89
CA ILE A 317 12.48 -2.02 -15.12
C ILE A 317 11.14 -2.04 -15.87
N GLY A 318 11.14 -2.54 -17.11
CA GLY A 318 9.90 -2.68 -17.89
C GLY A 318 8.90 -3.60 -17.21
N VAL A 319 7.65 -3.15 -17.12
CA VAL A 319 6.50 -3.85 -16.54
C VAL A 319 5.31 -3.78 -17.49
N GLY A 320 4.11 -4.18 -17.08
CA GLY A 320 2.91 -4.02 -17.88
C GLY A 320 2.47 -2.55 -18.03
N ASP A 321 1.38 -2.32 -18.76
CA ASP A 321 0.93 -0.96 -19.10
C ASP A 321 0.26 -0.27 -17.90
N GLY A 322 0.68 0.95 -17.64
CA GLY A 322 0.12 1.81 -16.60
C GLY A 322 0.32 1.28 -15.18
N PRO A 323 1.58 1.00 -14.74
CA PRO A 323 1.83 0.55 -13.37
C PRO A 323 1.40 1.60 -12.36
N GLY A 324 0.65 1.16 -11.35
CA GLY A 324 0.08 2.00 -10.29
C GLY A 324 0.54 1.55 -8.90
N PRO A 325 -0.37 1.03 -8.04
CA PRO A 325 -0.01 0.61 -6.70
C PRO A 325 1.06 -0.46 -6.67
N LEU A 326 1.96 -0.34 -5.69
CA LEU A 326 3.05 -1.27 -5.43
C LEU A 326 2.82 -1.98 -4.09
N ALA A 327 3.27 -3.23 -3.99
CA ALA A 327 3.34 -3.94 -2.73
C ALA A 327 4.62 -4.79 -2.65
N LEU A 328 5.21 -4.88 -1.46
CA LEU A 328 6.32 -5.78 -1.18
C LEU A 328 5.82 -7.07 -0.53
N SER A 329 6.49 -8.19 -0.82
CA SER A 329 6.36 -9.40 0.00
C SER A 329 6.89 -9.13 1.41
N ASP A 330 6.39 -9.86 2.42
CA ASP A 330 6.78 -9.64 3.83
C ASP A 330 8.29 -9.75 4.07
N ASN A 331 8.97 -10.59 3.29
CA ASN A 331 10.43 -10.74 3.34
C ASN A 331 11.19 -9.73 2.46
N GLY A 332 10.49 -8.86 1.73
CA GLY A 332 11.06 -7.84 0.85
C GLY A 332 11.72 -8.36 -0.44
N PHE A 333 11.69 -9.68 -0.75
CA PHE A 333 12.33 -10.22 -1.95
C PHE A 333 11.55 -10.02 -3.24
N LEU A 334 10.25 -9.82 -3.12
CA LEU A 334 9.37 -9.58 -4.26
C LEU A 334 8.73 -8.21 -4.14
N LEU A 335 8.69 -7.52 -5.26
CA LEU A 335 7.90 -6.31 -5.47
C LEU A 335 6.84 -6.63 -6.51
N LEU A 336 5.60 -6.28 -6.22
CA LEU A 336 4.48 -6.43 -7.12
C LEU A 336 4.02 -5.06 -7.58
N ALA A 337 3.83 -4.89 -8.88
CA ALA A 337 3.27 -3.68 -9.49
C ALA A 337 1.95 -4.02 -10.17
N VAL A 338 0.90 -3.29 -9.84
CA VAL A 338 -0.42 -3.45 -10.48
C VAL A 338 -0.42 -2.67 -11.78
N ASP A 339 -0.51 -3.37 -12.91
CA ASP A 339 -0.50 -2.79 -14.25
C ASP A 339 -1.94 -2.53 -14.69
N LYS A 340 -2.41 -1.31 -14.41
CA LYS A 340 -3.84 -0.94 -14.47
C LYS A 340 -4.45 -1.03 -15.85
N LEU A 341 -3.66 -0.78 -16.90
CA LEU A 341 -4.13 -0.74 -18.28
C LEU A 341 -4.04 -2.11 -18.96
N SER A 342 -2.98 -2.89 -18.69
CA SER A 342 -2.85 -4.24 -19.26
C SER A 342 -3.64 -5.30 -18.48
N GLY A 343 -4.04 -5.02 -17.24
CA GLY A 343 -4.85 -5.96 -16.45
C GLY A 343 -4.03 -7.08 -15.78
N ASP A 344 -2.77 -6.79 -15.50
CA ASP A 344 -1.79 -7.73 -14.97
C ASP A 344 -1.20 -7.26 -13.65
N VAL A 345 -0.36 -8.11 -13.06
CA VAL A 345 0.57 -7.78 -11.98
C VAL A 345 1.96 -8.21 -12.39
N SER A 346 2.85 -7.25 -12.53
CA SER A 346 4.26 -7.52 -12.71
C SER A 346 4.90 -7.86 -11.38
N VAL A 347 5.57 -9.01 -11.31
CA VAL A 347 6.32 -9.46 -10.14
C VAL A 347 7.80 -9.28 -10.41
N LEU A 348 8.45 -8.47 -9.58
CA LEU A 348 9.87 -8.17 -9.68
C LEU A 348 10.62 -8.81 -8.50
N ARG A 349 11.85 -9.23 -8.74
CA ARG A 349 12.81 -9.51 -7.66
C ARG A 349 13.48 -8.21 -7.27
N THR A 350 13.47 -7.88 -6.00
CA THR A 350 14.14 -6.67 -5.50
C THR A 350 15.66 -6.76 -5.63
N ILE A 351 16.22 -7.96 -5.44
CA ILE A 351 17.63 -8.26 -5.67
C ILE A 351 17.74 -9.47 -6.59
N SER A 352 18.56 -9.33 -7.62
CA SER A 352 18.96 -10.40 -8.55
C SER A 352 20.48 -10.42 -8.67
N TYR A 353 21.03 -11.47 -9.29
CA TYR A 353 22.48 -11.60 -9.47
C TYR A 353 22.81 -11.88 -10.94
N ARG A 354 23.82 -11.20 -11.48
CA ARG A 354 24.39 -11.53 -12.79
C ARG A 354 25.04 -12.91 -12.78
N PRO A 355 25.31 -13.55 -13.95
CA PRO A 355 25.95 -14.86 -14.01
C PRO A 355 27.25 -14.97 -13.22
N HIS A 356 27.99 -13.88 -13.07
CA HIS A 356 29.26 -13.81 -12.33
C HIS A 356 29.11 -13.44 -10.85
N GLY A 357 27.88 -13.32 -10.33
CA GLY A 357 27.61 -13.11 -8.91
C GLY A 357 27.42 -11.66 -8.47
N GLU A 358 27.52 -10.68 -9.38
CA GLU A 358 27.25 -9.28 -9.06
C GLU A 358 25.73 -9.03 -8.81
N PRO A 359 25.35 -8.33 -7.73
CA PRO A 359 23.96 -8.00 -7.48
C PRO A 359 23.42 -7.00 -8.51
N ILE A 360 22.15 -7.15 -8.86
CA ILE A 360 21.37 -6.20 -9.65
C ILE A 360 20.16 -5.84 -8.83
N THR A 361 19.92 -4.57 -8.58
CA THR A 361 18.71 -4.09 -7.93
C THR A 361 17.57 -4.07 -8.96
N GLY A 362 16.57 -4.89 -8.68
CA GLY A 362 15.35 -5.00 -9.48
C GLY A 362 15.52 -5.76 -10.80
N SER A 363 14.67 -6.73 -11.00
CA SER A 363 14.49 -7.37 -12.31
C SER A 363 13.08 -7.97 -12.40
N LEU A 364 12.44 -7.83 -13.57
CA LEU A 364 11.17 -8.51 -13.81
C LEU A 364 11.38 -10.03 -13.70
N PHE A 365 10.56 -10.67 -12.89
CA PHE A 365 10.58 -12.11 -12.70
C PHE A 365 9.48 -12.80 -13.49
N THR A 366 8.25 -12.34 -13.39
CA THR A 366 7.09 -12.86 -14.11
C THR A 366 5.97 -11.81 -14.16
N VAL A 367 4.99 -12.06 -15.01
CA VAL A 367 3.74 -11.29 -15.08
C VAL A 367 2.59 -12.24 -14.83
N LEU A 368 1.67 -11.89 -13.95
CA LEU A 368 0.51 -12.68 -13.57
C LEU A 368 -0.77 -11.94 -13.99
N SER A 369 -1.65 -12.61 -14.73
CA SER A 369 -2.90 -11.99 -15.14
C SER A 369 -3.84 -11.78 -13.95
N ALA A 370 -4.27 -10.54 -13.73
CA ALA A 370 -5.16 -10.17 -12.63
C ALA A 370 -6.63 -10.23 -13.06
N GLY A 371 -7.07 -9.26 -13.82
CA GLY A 371 -8.45 -9.10 -14.24
C GLY A 371 -8.69 -7.75 -14.87
N LYS A 372 -9.95 -7.37 -15.05
CA LYS A 372 -10.29 -6.10 -15.68
C LYS A 372 -10.14 -4.93 -14.72
N HIS A 373 -9.37 -3.93 -15.10
CA HIS A 373 -9.13 -2.69 -14.37
C HIS A 373 -8.67 -2.97 -12.91
N PRO A 374 -7.52 -3.62 -12.72
CA PRO A 374 -6.99 -3.81 -11.39
C PRO A 374 -6.65 -2.45 -10.77
N SER A 375 -6.96 -2.25 -9.47
CA SER A 375 -6.93 -0.93 -8.84
C SER A 375 -6.08 -0.84 -7.58
N ALA A 376 -6.10 -1.88 -6.74
CA ALA A 376 -5.36 -1.90 -5.48
C ALA A 376 -4.81 -3.30 -5.21
N ILE A 377 -3.78 -3.36 -4.35
CA ILE A 377 -3.09 -4.60 -3.97
C ILE A 377 -2.77 -4.59 -2.48
N ALA A 378 -2.92 -5.74 -1.84
CA ALA A 378 -2.43 -5.97 -0.48
C ALA A 378 -1.75 -7.34 -0.39
N VAL A 379 -0.66 -7.41 0.36
CA VAL A 379 0.10 -8.65 0.61
C VAL A 379 0.01 -9.00 2.08
N LYS A 380 -0.06 -10.28 2.38
CA LYS A 380 0.00 -10.80 3.74
C LYS A 380 0.54 -12.24 3.75
N SER A 381 1.44 -12.51 4.70
CA SER A 381 1.84 -13.87 5.07
C SER A 381 1.09 -14.36 6.32
N PHE A 382 0.90 -15.66 6.41
CA PHE A 382 0.28 -16.32 7.58
C PHE A 382 0.51 -17.82 7.55
N ASP A 383 0.44 -18.45 8.72
CA ASP A 383 0.48 -19.90 8.84
C ASP A 383 -0.93 -20.48 8.89
N VAL A 384 -1.16 -21.54 8.10
CA VAL A 384 -2.40 -22.31 8.16
C VAL A 384 -2.20 -23.45 9.18
N LYS A 385 -2.71 -23.27 10.41
CA LYS A 385 -2.67 -24.35 11.41
C LYS A 385 -3.32 -25.59 10.83
N GLN A 386 -2.53 -26.64 10.63
CA GLN A 386 -3.10 -27.94 10.29
C GLN A 386 -4.04 -28.38 11.44
N PRO A 387 -5.25 -28.89 11.13
CA PRO A 387 -6.06 -29.52 12.14
C PRO A 387 -5.22 -30.62 12.79
N VAL A 388 -5.01 -30.54 14.10
CA VAL A 388 -4.33 -31.59 14.86
C VAL A 388 -5.04 -32.89 14.51
N ALA A 389 -4.34 -33.80 13.83
CA ALA A 389 -4.84 -35.11 13.48
C ALA A 389 -5.30 -35.75 14.79
N GLY A 390 -6.64 -35.90 14.93
CA GLY A 390 -7.29 -36.24 16.17
C GLY A 390 -6.69 -37.50 16.77
N SER A 391 -6.33 -37.41 18.04
CA SER A 391 -6.26 -38.55 18.91
C SER A 391 -7.62 -39.27 18.89
N ARG A 392 -7.67 -40.39 18.16
CA ARG A 392 -8.72 -41.39 18.31
C ARG A 392 -8.55 -42.14 19.62
#